data_030e0544c04bc3f03a1ebb8c88719f4a
#
_entry.id   030e0544c04bc3f03a1ebb8c88719f4a
#
_cell.length_a   1.000
_cell.length_b   1.000
_cell.length_c   1.000
_cell.angle_alpha   90.00
_cell.angle_beta   90.00
_cell.angle_gamma   90.00
#
_symmetry.space_group_name_H-M   'P 1'
#
loop_
_entity.id
_entity.type
_entity.pdbx_description
1 polymer ?
#
loop_
_entity_poly.entity_id
_entity_poly.type
_entity_poly.pdbx_seq_one_letter_code
_entity_poly.pdbx_strand_id
1 'polypeptide(L)'
;MKSKMTDYELIKSYIDGNERSIELLILRHKSKVYSYISLYIRNRDLADDVFQDTFLKVVQSIRAGRYQDDGRFISWVMRIAHNLIIDHFRHEKQMGIVLNDDYEADLLNSRKLSDDNVEDVIVRRQVMRDVRSLINGLPEDQREVVIMRHYAGMSFKEIADMTGVSINTALGRMRYALINMRKIMVEKNITLSLS
;
A
#
# COMPACT_ATOMS: atom_id res chain seq x y z
N MET A 1 28.59 11.10 -9.47
CA MET A 1 27.31 10.67 -8.89
C MET A 1 27.28 9.14 -8.93
N LYS A 2 27.29 8.44 -7.76
CA LYS A 2 27.11 6.97 -7.75
C LYS A 2 25.66 6.68 -8.19
N SER A 3 25.49 6.01 -9.31
CA SER A 3 24.18 5.52 -9.76
C SER A 3 23.55 4.70 -8.64
N LYS A 4 22.32 5.03 -8.26
CA LYS A 4 21.59 4.30 -7.21
C LYS A 4 21.22 2.94 -7.79
N MET A 5 21.70 1.85 -7.21
CA MET A 5 21.40 0.48 -7.65
C MET A 5 19.89 0.31 -7.85
N THR A 6 19.52 -0.36 -8.92
CA THR A 6 18.13 -0.76 -9.19
C THR A 6 17.65 -1.86 -8.23
N ASP A 7 16.36 -2.13 -8.16
CA ASP A 7 15.83 -3.23 -7.34
C ASP A 7 16.39 -4.58 -7.80
N TYR A 8 16.51 -4.77 -9.12
CA TYR A 8 17.13 -5.96 -9.71
C TYR A 8 18.57 -6.18 -9.25
N GLU A 9 19.39 -5.12 -9.31
CA GLU A 9 20.80 -5.20 -8.89
C GLU A 9 20.92 -5.50 -7.39
N LEU A 10 20.03 -4.94 -6.55
CA LEU A 10 20.00 -5.24 -5.11
C LEU A 10 19.59 -6.70 -4.84
N ILE A 11 18.60 -7.21 -5.54
CA ILE A 11 18.13 -8.60 -5.40
C ILE A 11 19.26 -9.55 -5.83
N LYS A 12 19.89 -9.30 -6.99
CA LYS A 12 21.00 -10.10 -7.47
C LYS A 12 22.17 -10.10 -6.47
N SER A 13 22.58 -8.92 -6.00
CA SER A 13 23.62 -8.78 -4.99
C SER A 13 23.31 -9.53 -3.68
N TYR A 14 22.02 -9.56 -3.29
CA TYR A 14 21.57 -10.34 -2.13
C TYR A 14 21.68 -11.84 -2.36
N ILE A 15 21.28 -12.33 -3.53
CA ILE A 15 21.41 -13.76 -3.91
C ILE A 15 22.89 -14.17 -3.94
N ASP A 16 23.78 -13.27 -4.37
CA ASP A 16 25.24 -13.47 -4.39
C ASP A 16 25.88 -13.37 -2.98
N GLY A 17 25.08 -13.23 -1.91
CA GLY A 17 25.52 -13.30 -0.51
C GLY A 17 25.68 -11.95 0.20
N ASN A 18 25.35 -10.82 -0.42
CA ASN A 18 25.43 -9.50 0.22
C ASN A 18 24.13 -9.18 0.99
N GLU A 19 24.09 -9.54 2.27
CA GLU A 19 22.93 -9.30 3.15
C GLU A 19 22.52 -7.81 3.24
N ARG A 20 23.48 -6.87 3.11
CA ARG A 20 23.17 -5.44 3.14
C ARG A 20 22.27 -4.99 2.00
N SER A 21 22.27 -5.70 0.88
CA SER A 21 21.47 -5.36 -0.28
C SER A 21 19.97 -5.53 -0.01
N ILE A 22 19.56 -6.55 0.77
CA ILE A 22 18.15 -6.73 1.14
C ILE A 22 17.70 -5.64 2.13
N GLU A 23 18.56 -5.21 3.04
CA GLU A 23 18.24 -4.10 3.95
C GLU A 23 17.95 -2.81 3.17
N LEU A 24 18.80 -2.48 2.18
CA LEU A 24 18.62 -1.32 1.31
C LEU A 24 17.31 -1.41 0.51
N LEU A 25 16.97 -2.59 0.03
CA LEU A 25 15.73 -2.84 -0.71
C LEU A 25 14.50 -2.63 0.17
N ILE A 26 14.51 -3.18 1.39
CA ILE A 26 13.46 -3.00 2.39
C ILE A 26 13.32 -1.51 2.73
N LEU A 27 14.41 -0.82 3.05
CA LEU A 27 14.41 0.60 3.38
C LEU A 27 13.85 1.47 2.26
N ARG A 28 14.15 1.14 1.00
CA ARG A 28 13.64 1.83 -0.19
C ARG A 28 12.11 1.79 -0.28
N HIS A 29 11.53 0.64 0.03
CA HIS A 29 10.10 0.38 -0.16
C HIS A 29 9.27 0.44 1.14
N LYS A 30 9.93 0.51 2.31
CA LYS A 30 9.31 0.50 3.63
C LYS A 30 8.09 1.41 3.73
N SER A 31 8.27 2.70 3.42
CA SER A 31 7.20 3.69 3.60
C SER A 31 5.99 3.40 2.71
N LYS A 32 6.22 2.95 1.48
CA LYS A 32 5.14 2.64 0.54
C LYS A 32 4.35 1.41 0.96
N VAL A 33 5.06 0.33 1.38
CA VAL A 33 4.43 -0.91 1.84
C VAL A 33 3.65 -0.67 3.14
N TYR A 34 4.25 0.03 4.09
CA TYR A 34 3.61 0.35 5.36
C TYR A 34 2.36 1.21 5.19
N SER A 35 2.44 2.26 4.35
CA SER A 35 1.27 3.09 4.02
C SER A 35 0.15 2.29 3.38
N TYR A 36 0.47 1.31 2.52
CA TYR A 36 -0.51 0.42 1.91
C TYR A 36 -1.22 -0.44 2.96
N ILE A 37 -0.46 -1.11 3.84
CA ILE A 37 -1.02 -1.94 4.92
C ILE A 37 -1.93 -1.11 5.82
N SER A 38 -1.50 0.10 6.17
CA SER A 38 -2.23 1.01 7.04
C SER A 38 -3.52 1.59 6.43
N LEU A 39 -3.75 1.45 5.13
CA LEU A 39 -5.05 1.77 4.51
C LEU A 39 -6.12 0.73 4.84
N TYR A 40 -5.72 -0.50 5.15
CA TYR A 40 -6.62 -1.60 5.48
C TYR A 40 -6.67 -1.88 7.00
N ILE A 41 -5.51 -1.79 7.66
CA ILE A 41 -5.34 -2.13 9.07
C ILE A 41 -5.09 -0.86 9.88
N ARG A 42 -6.06 -0.51 10.74
CA ARG A 42 -5.97 0.69 11.59
C ARG A 42 -5.16 0.45 12.87
N ASN A 43 -5.20 -0.78 13.41
CA ASN A 43 -4.40 -1.14 14.55
C ASN A 43 -2.91 -1.15 14.18
N ARG A 44 -2.12 -0.35 14.90
CA ARG A 44 -0.70 -0.14 14.61
C ARG A 44 0.13 -1.41 14.82
N ASP A 45 -0.09 -2.10 15.94
CA ASP A 45 0.68 -3.30 16.28
C ASP A 45 0.44 -4.38 15.23
N LEU A 46 -0.81 -4.56 14.82
CA LEU A 46 -1.17 -5.47 13.75
C LEU A 46 -0.60 -5.05 12.40
N ALA A 47 -0.59 -3.75 12.08
CA ALA A 47 0.03 -3.25 10.86
C ALA A 47 1.54 -3.50 10.85
N ASP A 48 2.21 -3.38 12.00
CA ASP A 48 3.63 -3.69 12.19
C ASP A 48 3.88 -5.20 11.99
N ASP A 49 3.02 -6.07 12.52
CA ASP A 49 3.11 -7.53 12.35
C ASP A 49 2.95 -7.93 10.88
N VAL A 50 1.91 -7.44 10.20
CA VAL A 50 1.68 -7.72 8.77
C VAL A 50 2.82 -7.17 7.90
N PHE A 51 3.40 -6.04 8.29
CA PHE A 51 4.56 -5.49 7.61
C PHE A 51 5.80 -6.41 7.74
N GLN A 52 6.07 -6.89 8.96
CA GLN A 52 7.18 -7.81 9.22
C GLN A 52 6.98 -9.12 8.45
N ASP A 53 5.80 -9.71 8.53
CA ASP A 53 5.45 -10.95 7.82
C ASP A 53 5.56 -10.80 6.31
N THR A 54 5.19 -9.62 5.77
CA THR A 54 5.34 -9.31 4.34
C THR A 54 6.79 -9.43 3.91
N PHE A 55 7.71 -8.75 4.61
CA PHE A 55 9.11 -8.78 4.24
C PHE A 55 9.79 -10.10 4.57
N LEU A 56 9.35 -10.81 5.60
CA LEU A 56 9.80 -12.16 5.87
C LEU A 56 9.47 -13.10 4.69
N LYS A 57 8.23 -13.08 4.19
CA LYS A 57 7.82 -13.86 3.01
C LYS A 57 8.56 -13.42 1.74
N VAL A 58 8.83 -12.13 1.57
CA VAL A 58 9.65 -11.59 0.46
C VAL A 58 11.05 -12.20 0.49
N VAL A 59 11.74 -12.11 1.62
CA VAL A 59 13.10 -12.65 1.80
C VAL A 59 13.15 -14.15 1.56
N GLN A 60 12.23 -14.89 2.16
CA GLN A 60 12.11 -16.34 1.98
C GLN A 60 11.87 -16.72 0.51
N SER A 61 11.04 -15.97 -0.20
CA SER A 61 10.73 -16.23 -1.61
C SER A 61 11.91 -15.94 -2.53
N ILE A 62 12.68 -14.89 -2.26
CA ILE A 62 13.90 -14.56 -3.00
C ILE A 62 14.96 -15.65 -2.77
N ARG A 63 15.21 -16.05 -1.50
CA ARG A 63 16.16 -17.12 -1.16
C ARG A 63 15.79 -18.47 -1.77
N ALA A 64 14.50 -18.75 -1.85
CA ALA A 64 14.00 -20.00 -2.46
C ALA A 64 13.96 -19.95 -4.00
N GLY A 65 14.44 -18.87 -4.64
CA GLY A 65 14.41 -18.72 -6.11
C GLY A 65 13.00 -18.62 -6.71
N ARG A 66 11.98 -18.34 -5.89
CA ARG A 66 10.58 -18.23 -6.35
C ARG A 66 10.21 -16.86 -6.91
N TYR A 67 11.04 -15.86 -6.68
CA TYR A 67 10.88 -14.54 -7.28
C TYR A 67 11.50 -14.52 -8.67
N GLN A 68 10.70 -14.18 -9.68
CA GLN A 68 11.17 -13.87 -11.02
C GLN A 68 11.04 -12.38 -11.25
N ASP A 69 12.17 -11.73 -11.58
CA ASP A 69 12.17 -10.28 -11.78
C ASP A 69 11.61 -9.91 -13.16
N ASP A 70 10.45 -9.30 -13.16
CA ASP A 70 9.78 -8.69 -14.32
C ASP A 70 9.85 -7.16 -14.28
N GLY A 71 10.73 -6.57 -13.46
CA GLY A 71 10.86 -5.14 -13.23
C GLY A 71 9.75 -4.54 -12.34
N ARG A 72 8.93 -5.38 -11.70
CA ARG A 72 7.75 -4.95 -10.92
C ARG A 72 7.81 -5.39 -9.46
N PHE A 73 9.02 -5.36 -8.89
CA PHE A 73 9.27 -5.82 -7.52
C PHE A 73 8.26 -5.29 -6.50
N ILE A 74 8.02 -3.98 -6.50
CA ILE A 74 7.09 -3.38 -5.53
C ILE A 74 5.65 -3.89 -5.68
N SER A 75 5.17 -4.11 -6.91
CA SER A 75 3.82 -4.66 -7.14
C SER A 75 3.73 -6.11 -6.62
N TRP A 76 4.79 -6.89 -6.76
CA TRP A 76 4.86 -8.24 -6.21
C TRP A 76 4.86 -8.23 -4.67
N VAL A 77 5.63 -7.35 -4.03
CA VAL A 77 5.61 -7.17 -2.56
C VAL A 77 4.21 -6.77 -2.07
N MET A 78 3.55 -5.83 -2.77
CA MET A 78 2.19 -5.40 -2.43
C MET A 78 1.17 -6.52 -2.54
N ARG A 79 1.35 -7.44 -3.49
CA ARG A 79 0.50 -8.64 -3.61
C ARG A 79 0.65 -9.55 -2.40
N ILE A 80 1.89 -9.73 -1.91
CA ILE A 80 2.15 -10.51 -0.69
C ILE A 80 1.47 -9.83 0.52
N ALA A 81 1.65 -8.51 0.67
CA ALA A 81 1.02 -7.75 1.74
C ALA A 81 -0.51 -7.84 1.70
N HIS A 82 -1.11 -7.68 0.51
CA HIS A 82 -2.56 -7.79 0.35
C HIS A 82 -3.10 -9.16 0.75
N ASN A 83 -2.45 -10.24 0.31
CA ASN A 83 -2.86 -11.59 0.68
C ASN A 83 -2.81 -11.78 2.21
N LEU A 84 -1.77 -11.28 2.88
CA LEU A 84 -1.68 -11.32 4.34
C LEU A 84 -2.80 -10.55 5.03
N ILE A 85 -3.15 -9.36 4.51
CA ILE A 85 -4.27 -8.55 5.01
C ILE A 85 -5.59 -9.32 4.88
N ILE A 86 -5.86 -9.91 3.71
CA ILE A 86 -7.10 -10.67 3.47
C ILE A 86 -7.15 -11.93 4.34
N ASP A 87 -6.04 -12.65 4.48
CA ASP A 87 -5.96 -13.82 5.34
C ASP A 87 -6.23 -13.45 6.81
N HIS A 88 -5.71 -12.31 7.27
CA HIS A 88 -5.96 -11.79 8.61
C HIS A 88 -7.45 -11.52 8.83
N PHE A 89 -8.11 -10.74 7.96
CA PHE A 89 -9.55 -10.45 8.09
C PHE A 89 -10.42 -11.70 7.98
N ARG A 90 -10.02 -12.67 7.15
CA ARG A 90 -10.73 -13.96 7.07
C ARG A 90 -10.66 -14.70 8.40
N HIS A 91 -9.50 -14.69 9.04
CA HIS A 91 -9.30 -15.34 10.35
C HIS A 91 -10.10 -14.65 11.46
N GLU A 92 -10.09 -13.31 11.51
CA GLU A 92 -10.88 -12.53 12.48
C GLU A 92 -12.39 -12.77 12.33
N LYS A 93 -12.89 -12.78 11.09
CA LYS A 93 -14.31 -13.07 10.82
C LYS A 93 -14.70 -14.47 11.27
N GLN A 94 -13.81 -15.45 11.13
CA GLN A 94 -14.04 -16.82 11.62
C GLN A 94 -14.04 -16.90 13.16
N MET A 95 -13.25 -16.06 13.84
CA MET A 95 -13.17 -16.01 15.30
C MET A 95 -14.29 -15.18 15.95
N GLY A 96 -15.15 -14.52 15.16
CA GLY A 96 -16.24 -13.67 15.66
C GLY A 96 -15.77 -12.40 16.36
N ILE A 97 -14.55 -11.95 16.09
CA ILE A 97 -14.00 -10.73 16.67
C ILE A 97 -14.59 -9.53 15.90
N VAL A 98 -15.44 -8.77 16.60
CA VAL A 98 -15.97 -7.50 16.07
C VAL A 98 -14.93 -6.42 16.35
N LEU A 99 -14.30 -5.91 15.29
CA LEU A 99 -13.40 -4.78 15.42
C LEU A 99 -14.21 -3.52 15.76
N ASN A 100 -13.93 -2.94 16.93
CA ASN A 100 -14.41 -1.59 17.25
C ASN A 100 -13.64 -0.58 16.40
N ASP A 101 -14.39 0.18 15.60
CA ASP A 101 -13.93 1.09 14.53
C ASP A 101 -13.29 2.41 15.02
N ASP A 102 -13.00 2.58 16.33
CA ASP A 102 -12.75 3.86 16.98
C ASP A 102 -11.27 4.25 17.19
N TYR A 103 -10.32 3.69 16.44
CA TYR A 103 -8.92 4.16 16.52
C TYR A 103 -8.52 5.02 15.31
N GLU A 104 -8.43 6.34 15.52
CA GLU A 104 -7.71 7.27 14.64
C GLU A 104 -6.20 6.94 14.71
N ALA A 105 -5.72 6.09 13.83
CA ALA A 105 -4.29 5.87 13.71
C ALA A 105 -3.64 7.09 13.05
N ASP A 106 -2.87 7.84 13.83
CA ASP A 106 -2.02 8.94 13.35
C ASP A 106 -0.80 8.40 12.59
N LEU A 107 -1.06 7.97 11.33
CA LEU A 107 -0.07 7.34 10.45
C LEU A 107 0.93 8.33 9.82
N LEU A 108 0.84 9.61 10.18
CA LEU A 108 1.70 10.67 9.64
C LEU A 108 2.92 10.95 10.51
N ASN A 109 3.11 10.22 11.61
CA ASN A 109 4.26 10.42 12.50
C ASN A 109 5.48 9.60 12.11
N SER A 110 5.71 9.39 10.80
CA SER A 110 7.00 8.92 10.31
C SER A 110 8.03 10.06 10.47
N ARG A 111 8.76 10.01 11.58
CA ARG A 111 9.97 10.82 11.80
C ARG A 111 10.95 10.61 10.66
N LYS A 112 10.93 11.46 9.66
CA LYS A 112 12.06 11.89 8.81
C LYS A 112 11.53 12.68 7.60
N LEU A 113 11.15 13.92 7.85
CA LEU A 113 11.20 14.97 6.85
C LEU A 113 12.13 16.04 7.45
N SER A 114 13.42 15.83 7.34
CA SER A 114 14.42 16.89 7.49
C SER A 114 14.45 17.65 6.17
N ASP A 115 14.35 18.97 6.28
CA ASP A 115 14.54 20.02 5.27
C ASP A 115 13.37 20.44 4.37
N ASP A 116 12.14 20.00 4.59
CA ASP A 116 10.99 20.63 3.94
C ASP A 116 10.49 21.82 4.81
N ASN A 117 10.11 22.92 4.16
CA ASN A 117 9.48 24.07 4.83
C ASN A 117 8.26 23.60 5.62
N VAL A 118 8.09 24.10 6.85
CA VAL A 118 7.00 23.68 7.76
C VAL A 118 5.61 23.84 7.12
N GLU A 119 5.42 24.87 6.28
CA GLU A 119 4.18 25.11 5.55
C GLU A 119 3.89 24.00 4.53
N ASP A 120 4.88 23.54 3.76
CA ASP A 120 4.74 22.46 2.81
C ASP A 120 4.38 21.14 3.50
N VAL A 121 4.93 20.90 4.69
CA VAL A 121 4.62 19.70 5.50
C VAL A 121 3.17 19.72 5.98
N ILE A 122 2.67 20.88 6.42
CA ILE A 122 1.28 21.04 6.87
C ILE A 122 0.30 20.83 5.71
N VAL A 123 0.56 21.47 4.56
CA VAL A 123 -0.27 21.31 3.35
C VAL A 123 -0.30 19.86 2.88
N ARG A 124 0.85 19.19 2.79
CA ARG A 124 0.91 17.77 2.41
C ARG A 124 0.12 16.88 3.39
N ARG A 125 0.21 17.14 4.69
CA ARG A 125 -0.57 16.41 5.70
C ARG A 125 -2.07 16.60 5.51
N GLN A 126 -2.51 17.83 5.21
CA GLN A 126 -3.91 18.11 4.94
C GLN A 126 -4.38 17.37 3.69
N VAL A 127 -3.66 17.50 2.58
CA VAL A 127 -3.98 16.78 1.32
C VAL A 127 -4.07 15.27 1.55
N MET A 128 -3.17 14.69 2.33
CA MET A 128 -3.21 13.25 2.65
C MET A 128 -4.41 12.85 3.50
N ARG A 129 -4.81 13.69 4.46
CA ARG A 129 -6.06 13.47 5.24
C ARG A 129 -7.29 13.52 4.34
N ASP A 130 -7.34 14.50 3.46
CA ASP A 130 -8.46 14.69 2.54
C ASP A 130 -8.57 13.51 1.56
N VAL A 131 -7.46 13.07 0.98
CA VAL A 131 -7.41 11.87 0.12
C VAL A 131 -7.89 10.63 0.87
N ARG A 132 -7.47 10.41 2.11
CA ARG A 132 -7.97 9.30 2.93
C ARG A 132 -9.46 9.40 3.20
N SER A 133 -9.96 10.58 3.54
CA SER A 133 -11.39 10.80 3.75
C SER A 133 -12.20 10.47 2.49
N LEU A 134 -11.68 10.82 1.31
CA LEU A 134 -12.30 10.48 0.02
C LEU A 134 -12.32 8.96 -0.22
N ILE A 135 -11.19 8.28 0.02
CA ILE A 135 -11.06 6.83 -0.18
C ILE A 135 -11.96 6.08 0.82
N ASN A 136 -12.01 6.50 2.08
CA ASN A 136 -12.84 5.88 3.12
C ASN A 136 -14.35 6.07 2.87
N GLY A 137 -14.74 7.12 2.14
CA GLY A 137 -16.13 7.36 1.73
C GLY A 137 -16.60 6.51 0.55
N LEU A 138 -15.70 5.74 -0.08
CA LEU A 138 -16.07 4.87 -1.19
C LEU A 138 -16.67 3.54 -0.70
N PRO A 139 -17.59 2.92 -1.46
CA PRO A 139 -17.94 1.51 -1.30
C PRO A 139 -16.68 0.63 -1.30
N GLU A 140 -16.70 -0.47 -0.54
CA GLU A 140 -15.54 -1.32 -0.30
C GLU A 140 -14.86 -1.81 -1.58
N ASP A 141 -15.64 -2.31 -2.55
CA ASP A 141 -15.15 -2.82 -3.82
C ASP A 141 -14.50 -1.74 -4.71
N GLN A 142 -14.98 -0.50 -4.62
CA GLN A 142 -14.40 0.64 -5.33
C GLN A 142 -13.12 1.13 -4.64
N ARG A 143 -13.14 1.19 -3.31
CA ARG A 143 -11.99 1.54 -2.48
C ARG A 143 -10.82 0.59 -2.74
N GLU A 144 -11.09 -0.70 -2.74
CA GLU A 144 -10.12 -1.75 -2.99
C GLU A 144 -9.41 -1.57 -4.35
N VAL A 145 -10.15 -1.37 -5.42
CA VAL A 145 -9.59 -1.14 -6.76
C VAL A 145 -8.72 0.12 -6.82
N VAL A 146 -9.15 1.22 -6.18
CA VAL A 146 -8.36 2.45 -6.10
C VAL A 146 -7.04 2.22 -5.38
N ILE A 147 -7.08 1.56 -4.22
CA ILE A 147 -5.89 1.28 -3.41
C ILE A 147 -4.93 0.37 -4.18
N MET A 148 -5.40 -0.73 -4.74
CA MET A 148 -4.56 -1.65 -5.53
C MET A 148 -3.92 -0.95 -6.74
N ARG A 149 -4.68 -0.12 -7.45
CA ARG A 149 -4.18 0.55 -8.64
C ARG A 149 -3.15 1.64 -8.33
N HIS A 150 -3.44 2.53 -7.37
CA HIS A 150 -2.63 3.71 -7.10
C HIS A 150 -1.49 3.46 -6.10
N TYR A 151 -1.76 2.70 -5.03
CA TYR A 151 -0.74 2.44 -4.02
C TYR A 151 0.12 1.22 -4.36
N ALA A 152 -0.51 0.13 -4.78
CA ALA A 152 0.23 -1.09 -5.14
C ALA A 152 0.77 -1.08 -6.58
N GLY A 153 0.30 -0.18 -7.45
CA GLY A 153 0.73 -0.10 -8.85
C GLY A 153 0.29 -1.29 -9.70
N MET A 154 -0.74 -2.02 -9.28
CA MET A 154 -1.23 -3.21 -9.97
C MET A 154 -1.93 -2.86 -11.30
N SER A 155 -1.82 -3.74 -12.28
CA SER A 155 -2.62 -3.69 -13.50
C SER A 155 -4.06 -4.12 -13.22
N PHE A 156 -5.02 -3.72 -14.07
CA PHE A 156 -6.41 -4.16 -13.92
C PHE A 156 -6.58 -5.68 -14.07
N LYS A 157 -5.69 -6.35 -14.79
CA LYS A 157 -5.64 -7.81 -14.86
C LYS A 157 -5.30 -8.40 -13.49
N GLU A 158 -4.23 -7.93 -12.86
CA GLU A 158 -3.82 -8.38 -11.51
C GLU A 158 -4.90 -8.10 -10.46
N ILE A 159 -5.54 -6.91 -10.53
CA ILE A 159 -6.66 -6.56 -9.64
C ILE A 159 -7.83 -7.52 -9.85
N ALA A 160 -8.20 -7.80 -11.10
CA ALA A 160 -9.27 -8.72 -11.43
C ALA A 160 -9.00 -10.15 -10.91
N ASP A 161 -7.77 -10.65 -11.12
CA ASP A 161 -7.34 -11.96 -10.64
C ASP A 161 -7.39 -12.05 -9.10
N MET A 162 -6.97 -10.99 -8.39
CA MET A 162 -6.95 -10.95 -6.92
C MET A 162 -8.33 -10.81 -6.29
N THR A 163 -9.22 -10.05 -6.93
CA THR A 163 -10.58 -9.80 -6.41
C THR A 163 -11.62 -10.78 -6.94
N GLY A 164 -11.22 -11.73 -7.80
CA GLY A 164 -12.10 -12.76 -8.36
C GLY A 164 -13.16 -12.21 -9.31
N VAL A 165 -12.88 -11.12 -10.01
CA VAL A 165 -13.82 -10.48 -10.95
C VAL A 165 -13.25 -10.40 -12.37
N SER A 166 -14.08 -10.00 -13.35
CA SER A 166 -13.58 -9.73 -14.70
C SER A 166 -12.78 -8.43 -14.77
N ILE A 167 -11.88 -8.30 -15.74
CA ILE A 167 -11.13 -7.05 -16.00
C ILE A 167 -12.10 -5.89 -16.23
N ASN A 168 -13.20 -6.12 -16.97
CA ASN A 168 -14.22 -5.11 -17.23
C ASN A 168 -14.90 -4.66 -15.94
N THR A 169 -15.15 -5.58 -15.00
CA THR A 169 -15.70 -5.25 -13.68
C THR A 169 -14.71 -4.39 -12.89
N ALA A 170 -13.41 -4.73 -12.87
CA ALA A 170 -12.39 -3.92 -12.21
C ALA A 170 -12.28 -2.52 -12.80
N LEU A 171 -12.34 -2.39 -14.13
CA LEU A 171 -12.39 -1.10 -14.84
C LEU A 171 -13.65 -0.30 -14.48
N GLY A 172 -14.81 -0.96 -14.44
CA GLY A 172 -16.08 -0.36 -14.02
C GLY A 172 -16.02 0.16 -12.59
N ARG A 173 -15.53 -0.64 -11.64
CA ARG A 173 -15.33 -0.23 -10.24
C ARG A 173 -14.44 1.01 -10.14
N MET A 174 -13.33 1.06 -10.88
CA MET A 174 -12.45 2.24 -10.92
C MET A 174 -13.17 3.47 -11.47
N ARG A 175 -13.92 3.33 -12.57
CA ARG A 175 -14.69 4.44 -13.14
C ARG A 175 -15.71 5.00 -12.14
N TYR A 176 -16.46 4.13 -11.48
CA TYR A 176 -17.45 4.55 -10.47
C TYR A 176 -16.77 5.12 -9.21
N ALA A 177 -15.62 4.60 -8.80
CA ALA A 177 -14.83 5.17 -7.72
C ALA A 177 -14.47 6.63 -8.00
N LEU A 178 -13.96 6.95 -9.20
CA LEU A 178 -13.62 8.32 -9.57
C LEU A 178 -14.85 9.25 -9.60
N ILE A 179 -16.01 8.75 -10.04
CA ILE A 179 -17.27 9.50 -10.02
C ILE A 179 -17.68 9.80 -8.57
N ASN A 180 -17.65 8.79 -7.71
CA ASN A 180 -18.05 8.93 -6.31
C ASN A 180 -17.06 9.81 -5.53
N MET A 181 -15.75 9.71 -5.78
CA MET A 181 -14.77 10.62 -5.17
C MET A 181 -15.07 12.07 -5.52
N ARG A 182 -15.42 12.39 -6.78
CA ARG A 182 -15.81 13.75 -7.19
C ARG A 182 -17.06 14.23 -6.45
N LYS A 183 -18.06 13.37 -6.26
CA LYS A 183 -19.26 13.72 -5.47
C LYS A 183 -18.91 14.04 -4.02
N ILE A 184 -18.11 13.18 -3.37
CA ILE A 184 -17.66 13.38 -1.99
C ILE A 184 -16.84 14.67 -1.86
N MET A 185 -15.98 15.00 -2.83
CA MET A 185 -15.23 16.27 -2.86
C MET A 185 -16.17 17.47 -2.83
N VAL A 186 -17.22 17.47 -3.67
CA VAL A 186 -18.21 18.55 -3.70
C VAL A 186 -19.00 18.63 -2.40
N GLU A 187 -19.49 17.51 -1.89
CA GLU A 187 -20.27 17.44 -0.64
C GLU A 187 -19.48 17.91 0.58
N LYS A 188 -18.19 17.59 0.64
CA LYS A 188 -17.30 17.95 1.77
C LYS A 188 -16.53 19.26 1.54
N ASN A 189 -16.76 19.98 0.45
CA ASN A 189 -16.01 21.18 0.05
C ASN A 189 -14.47 20.96 0.05
N ILE A 190 -14.03 19.76 -0.36
CA ILE A 190 -12.61 19.44 -0.44
C ILE A 190 -12.06 19.93 -1.77
N THR A 191 -11.09 20.84 -1.71
CA THR A 191 -10.33 21.30 -2.89
C THR A 191 -8.91 20.78 -2.79
N LEU A 192 -8.54 19.85 -3.67
CA LEU A 192 -7.16 19.36 -3.77
C LEU A 192 -6.39 20.34 -4.67
N SER A 193 -5.79 21.38 -4.10
CA SER A 193 -4.86 22.26 -4.82
C SER A 193 -3.46 21.62 -4.76
N LEU A 194 -3.01 21.12 -5.91
CA LEU A 194 -1.60 20.80 -6.13
C LEU A 194 -0.94 22.10 -6.58
N SER A 195 -0.22 22.77 -5.67
CA SER A 195 0.71 23.85 -6.02
C SER A 195 2.03 23.24 -6.48
#